data_47f77b788321de8554eef50cdcab75f5
#
_entry.id   47f77b788321de8554eef50cdcab75f5
#
_cell.length_a   1.000
_cell.length_b   1.000
_cell.length_c   1.000
_cell.angle_alpha   90.00
_cell.angle_beta   90.00
_cell.angle_gamma   90.00
#
_symmetry.space_group_name_H-M   'P 1'
#
loop_
_entity.id
_entity.type
_entity.pdbx_description
1 polymer ?
#
loop_
_entity_poly.entity_id
_entity_poly.type
_entity_poly.pdbx_seq_one_letter_code
_entity_poly.pdbx_strand_id
1 'polypeptide(L)'
;PDLGVGLLIYVVLGGGIGFLWLRHFCKWDRPSAWFAAFPGGMSEMIASAEAFGANIPKVALSHSLRIFCLVCGVSVVSYFFAGVTTGSLSFGEVSWTIQPLVFLTMVVSVWGGKYLKIPAHSFMAPLFASLIINLVFDVQLRLTDLVLIIGQYFLGWSIASRFKGVSKREVIEILKQVFVLLLLFLPIWGAMALLLDHFTDIDLTSIILG
;
A
#
# COMPACT_ATOMS: atom_id res chain seq x y z
N PRO A 1 21.58 6.02 4.43
CA PRO A 1 21.11 5.78 5.81
C PRO A 1 19.93 6.70 6.14
N ASP A 2 19.90 7.91 5.61
CA ASP A 2 18.97 8.98 6.00
C ASP A 2 17.52 8.71 5.60
N LEU A 3 17.30 8.09 4.45
CA LEU A 3 15.97 7.74 3.96
C LEU A 3 15.28 6.70 4.86
N GLY A 4 16.04 5.74 5.39
CA GLY A 4 15.51 4.73 6.31
C GLY A 4 15.10 5.31 7.65
N VAL A 5 15.89 6.25 8.18
CA VAL A 5 15.57 6.98 9.42
C VAL A 5 14.34 7.86 9.21
N GLY A 6 14.26 8.57 8.08
CA GLY A 6 13.10 9.38 7.71
C GLY A 6 11.81 8.55 7.64
N LEU A 7 11.84 7.41 6.97
CA LEU A 7 10.70 6.50 6.91
C LEU A 7 10.27 5.99 8.29
N LEU A 8 11.23 5.66 9.16
CA LEU A 8 10.94 5.20 10.51
C LEU A 8 10.27 6.30 11.35
N ILE A 9 10.77 7.53 11.26
CA ILE A 9 10.17 8.69 11.92
C ILE A 9 8.75 8.92 11.38
N TYR A 10 8.55 8.84 10.07
CA TYR A 10 7.23 8.98 9.45
C TYR A 10 6.24 7.92 9.96
N VAL A 11 6.65 6.66 10.01
CA VAL A 11 5.82 5.56 10.51
C VAL A 11 5.44 5.77 11.97
N VAL A 12 6.39 6.16 12.81
CA VAL A 12 6.15 6.34 14.26
C VAL A 12 5.28 7.57 14.51
N LEU A 13 5.59 8.71 13.89
CA LEU A 13 4.79 9.92 14.07
C LEU A 13 3.40 9.78 13.46
N GLY A 14 3.31 9.31 12.22
CA GLY A 14 2.04 9.11 11.54
C GLY A 14 1.17 8.08 12.25
N GLY A 15 1.73 6.93 12.61
CA GLY A 15 1.04 5.90 13.38
C GLY A 15 0.58 6.42 14.74
N GLY A 16 1.44 7.17 15.46
CA GLY A 16 1.11 7.78 16.75
C GLY A 16 -0.04 8.79 16.66
N ILE A 17 0.03 9.72 15.70
CA ILE A 17 -1.04 10.71 15.46
C ILE A 17 -2.33 10.02 15.03
N GLY A 18 -2.24 9.02 14.15
CA GLY A 18 -3.37 8.22 13.71
C GLY A 18 -4.03 7.46 14.87
N PHE A 19 -3.22 6.86 15.75
CA PHE A 19 -3.71 6.19 16.93
C PHE A 19 -4.45 7.15 17.87
N LEU A 20 -3.88 8.32 18.14
CA LEU A 20 -4.50 9.34 18.98
C LEU A 20 -5.82 9.82 18.38
N TRP A 21 -5.86 10.04 17.06
CA TRP A 21 -7.07 10.43 16.35
C TRP A 21 -8.17 9.36 16.50
N LEU A 22 -7.88 8.12 16.13
CA LEU A 22 -8.87 7.03 16.18
C LEU A 22 -9.29 6.73 17.61
N ARG A 23 -8.38 6.78 18.57
CA ARG A 23 -8.66 6.48 19.97
C ARG A 23 -9.47 7.57 20.67
N HIS A 24 -9.06 8.83 20.57
CA HIS A 24 -9.64 9.92 21.34
C HIS A 24 -10.82 10.58 20.63
N PHE A 25 -10.73 10.82 19.33
CA PHE A 25 -11.78 11.52 18.59
C PHE A 25 -12.82 10.55 18.00
N CYS A 26 -12.39 9.41 17.46
CA CYS A 26 -13.31 8.41 16.90
C CYS A 26 -13.79 7.40 17.93
N LYS A 27 -13.25 7.42 19.15
CA LYS A 27 -13.63 6.54 20.30
C LYS A 27 -13.53 5.05 19.97
N TRP A 28 -12.54 4.69 19.17
CA TRP A 28 -12.25 3.28 18.91
C TRP A 28 -11.64 2.61 20.14
N ASP A 29 -11.83 1.31 20.28
CA ASP A 29 -11.12 0.52 21.25
C ASP A 29 -9.61 0.55 20.97
N ARG A 30 -8.81 0.38 22.02
CA ARG A 30 -7.34 0.55 21.93
C ARG A 30 -6.68 -0.37 20.91
N PRO A 31 -6.98 -1.70 20.86
CA PRO A 31 -6.40 -2.58 19.85
C PRO A 31 -6.79 -2.18 18.42
N SER A 32 -8.08 -1.92 18.17
CA SER A 32 -8.54 -1.54 16.82
C SER A 32 -7.92 -0.24 16.35
N ALA A 33 -7.82 0.77 17.23
CA ALA A 33 -7.18 2.05 16.91
C ALA A 33 -5.69 1.87 16.59
N TRP A 34 -4.99 1.01 17.34
CA TRP A 34 -3.57 0.73 17.12
C TRP A 34 -3.33 0.09 15.75
N PHE A 35 -3.98 -1.05 15.50
CA PHE A 35 -3.78 -1.79 14.25
C PHE A 35 -4.31 -1.07 13.03
N ALA A 36 -5.30 -0.19 13.16
CA ALA A 36 -5.80 0.63 12.06
C ALA A 36 -4.92 1.84 11.76
N ALA A 37 -4.21 2.41 12.74
CA ALA A 37 -3.40 3.60 12.58
C ALA A 37 -2.05 3.30 11.93
N PHE A 38 -1.36 2.27 12.39
CA PHE A 38 -0.02 1.95 11.91
C PHE A 38 -0.04 1.34 10.50
N PRO A 39 0.86 1.78 9.61
CA PRO A 39 1.02 1.15 8.31
C PRO A 39 1.68 -0.22 8.47
N GLY A 40 1.16 -1.20 7.72
CA GLY A 40 1.67 -2.56 7.72
C GLY A 40 1.00 -3.39 6.65
N GLY A 41 1.49 -4.61 6.43
CA GLY A 41 0.83 -5.57 5.55
C GLY A 41 -0.57 -5.88 6.06
N MET A 42 -1.58 -5.77 5.20
CA MET A 42 -2.98 -5.93 5.63
C MET A 42 -3.23 -7.28 6.31
N SER A 43 -2.65 -8.35 5.77
CA SER A 43 -2.83 -9.71 6.29
C SER A 43 -2.21 -9.89 7.67
N GLU A 44 -1.02 -9.34 7.86
CA GLU A 44 -0.27 -9.40 9.11
C GLU A 44 -0.94 -8.54 10.19
N MET A 45 -1.40 -7.34 9.80
CA MET A 45 -2.13 -6.45 10.71
C MET A 45 -3.46 -7.05 11.14
N ILE A 46 -4.21 -7.70 10.24
CA ILE A 46 -5.46 -8.37 10.58
C ILE A 46 -5.20 -9.55 11.50
N ALA A 47 -4.24 -10.42 11.19
CA ALA A 47 -3.91 -11.57 12.02
C ALA A 47 -3.46 -11.16 13.42
N SER A 48 -2.63 -10.12 13.51
CA SER A 48 -2.21 -9.57 14.79
C SER A 48 -3.37 -8.93 15.54
N ALA A 49 -4.22 -8.15 14.86
CA ALA A 49 -5.39 -7.51 15.44
C ALA A 49 -6.35 -8.53 16.06
N GLU A 50 -6.56 -9.67 15.40
CA GLU A 50 -7.38 -10.77 15.90
C GLU A 50 -6.83 -11.33 17.21
N ALA A 51 -5.52 -11.57 17.28
CA ALA A 51 -4.86 -12.08 18.47
C ALA A 51 -4.99 -11.12 19.68
N PHE A 52 -5.12 -9.82 19.45
CA PHE A 52 -5.30 -8.80 20.49
C PHE A 52 -6.77 -8.39 20.70
N GLY A 53 -7.74 -9.12 20.14
CA GLY A 53 -9.16 -8.87 20.35
C GLY A 53 -9.69 -7.58 19.72
N ALA A 54 -9.05 -7.09 18.67
CA ALA A 54 -9.49 -5.92 17.91
C ALA A 54 -10.75 -6.21 17.08
N ASN A 55 -11.48 -5.18 16.72
CA ASN A 55 -12.59 -5.27 15.76
C ASN A 55 -12.05 -5.41 14.32
N ILE A 56 -11.96 -6.65 13.85
CA ILE A 56 -11.35 -7.00 12.56
C ILE A 56 -12.00 -6.27 11.38
N PRO A 57 -13.35 -6.21 11.24
CA PRO A 57 -13.99 -5.42 10.22
C PRO A 57 -13.53 -3.96 10.17
N LYS A 58 -13.42 -3.29 11.31
CA LYS A 58 -12.97 -1.89 11.39
C LYS A 58 -11.53 -1.74 10.92
N VAL A 59 -10.63 -2.61 11.38
CA VAL A 59 -9.21 -2.58 10.99
C VAL A 59 -9.07 -2.84 9.50
N ALA A 60 -9.71 -3.90 8.99
CA ALA A 60 -9.64 -4.27 7.57
C ALA A 60 -10.22 -3.17 6.67
N LEU A 61 -11.38 -2.59 7.04
CA LEU A 61 -11.99 -1.48 6.33
C LEU A 61 -11.10 -0.24 6.31
N SER A 62 -10.52 0.12 7.47
CA SER A 62 -9.62 1.27 7.57
C SER A 62 -8.43 1.14 6.61
N HIS A 63 -7.76 -0.01 6.57
CA HIS A 63 -6.67 -0.27 5.66
C HIS A 63 -7.11 -0.24 4.18
N SER A 64 -8.22 -0.91 3.86
CA SER A 64 -8.75 -0.96 2.49
C SER A 64 -9.14 0.43 1.98
N LEU A 65 -9.85 1.20 2.80
CA LEU A 65 -10.28 2.57 2.44
C LEU A 65 -9.08 3.52 2.32
N ARG A 66 -8.06 3.37 3.18
CA ARG A 66 -6.83 4.15 3.08
C ARG A 66 -6.14 3.92 1.75
N ILE A 67 -5.93 2.66 1.36
CA ILE A 67 -5.32 2.31 0.08
C ILE A 67 -6.16 2.86 -1.08
N PHE A 68 -7.47 2.69 -1.03
CA PHE A 68 -8.37 3.20 -2.06
C PHE A 68 -8.27 4.73 -2.19
N CYS A 69 -8.34 5.46 -1.08
CA CYS A 69 -8.25 6.92 -1.09
C CYS A 69 -6.88 7.41 -1.56
N LEU A 70 -5.78 6.72 -1.19
CA LEU A 70 -4.44 7.06 -1.67
C LEU A 70 -4.31 6.84 -3.17
N VAL A 71 -4.72 5.69 -3.68
CA VAL A 71 -4.65 5.40 -5.12
C VAL A 71 -5.49 6.39 -5.93
N CYS A 72 -6.72 6.66 -5.52
CA CYS A 72 -7.56 7.66 -6.18
C CYS A 72 -6.97 9.08 -6.05
N GLY A 73 -6.49 9.44 -4.87
CA GLY A 73 -5.91 10.75 -4.61
C GLY A 73 -4.64 11.01 -5.43
N VAL A 74 -3.72 10.06 -5.45
CA VAL A 74 -2.50 10.16 -6.26
C VAL A 74 -2.84 10.25 -7.76
N SER A 75 -3.79 9.44 -8.24
CA SER A 75 -4.22 9.49 -9.64
C SER A 75 -4.80 10.85 -10.02
N VAL A 76 -5.64 11.44 -9.16
CA VAL A 76 -6.22 12.76 -9.37
C VAL A 76 -5.14 13.85 -9.35
N VAL A 77 -4.25 13.81 -8.37
CA VAL A 77 -3.13 14.78 -8.27
C VAL A 77 -2.22 14.69 -9.49
N SER A 78 -1.83 13.48 -9.90
CA SER A 78 -1.00 13.28 -11.09
C SER A 78 -1.66 13.81 -12.35
N TYR A 79 -2.96 13.62 -12.51
CA TYR A 79 -3.71 14.15 -13.64
C TYR A 79 -3.69 15.69 -13.70
N PHE A 80 -3.93 16.37 -12.57
CA PHE A 80 -4.04 17.83 -12.55
C PHE A 80 -2.70 18.57 -12.50
N PHE A 81 -1.68 18.01 -11.83
CA PHE A 81 -0.43 18.71 -11.57
C PHE A 81 0.74 18.23 -12.43
N ALA A 82 0.80 16.95 -12.77
CA ALA A 82 1.90 16.44 -13.58
C ALA A 82 1.62 16.47 -15.09
N GLY A 83 0.42 16.92 -15.49
CA GLY A 83 0.04 16.91 -16.92
C GLY A 83 0.13 15.49 -17.52
N VAL A 84 0.23 14.48 -16.68
CA VAL A 84 0.15 13.09 -17.09
C VAL A 84 -1.26 12.92 -17.59
N THR A 85 -1.47 13.32 -18.86
CA THR A 85 -2.54 12.73 -19.63
C THR A 85 -2.41 11.26 -19.31
N THR A 86 -3.53 10.61 -18.96
CA THR A 86 -3.59 9.15 -18.92
C THR A 86 -2.88 8.71 -20.17
N GLY A 87 -1.54 8.58 -20.02
CA GLY A 87 -0.70 8.26 -21.13
C GLY A 87 -1.34 7.00 -21.63
N SER A 88 -1.65 6.96 -22.89
CA SER A 88 -1.96 5.72 -23.55
C SER A 88 -1.10 4.72 -22.81
N LEU A 89 -1.72 3.85 -22.00
CA LEU A 89 -1.00 2.75 -21.39
C LEU A 89 -0.16 2.25 -22.56
N SER A 90 1.09 2.71 -22.65
CA SER A 90 1.97 2.33 -23.71
C SER A 90 2.31 0.91 -23.36
N PHE A 91 1.42 0.06 -23.75
CA PHE A 91 1.52 -1.37 -23.66
C PHE A 91 2.69 -1.74 -24.57
N GLY A 92 3.90 -1.56 -24.05
CA GLY A 92 5.08 -2.02 -24.75
C GLY A 92 4.79 -3.45 -25.12
N GLU A 93 5.11 -3.84 -26.34
CA GLU A 93 4.86 -5.18 -26.87
C GLU A 93 5.35 -6.22 -25.87
N VAL A 94 4.44 -6.70 -25.05
CA VAL A 94 4.77 -7.71 -24.05
C VAL A 94 4.82 -9.02 -24.80
N SER A 95 6.02 -9.55 -24.96
CA SER A 95 6.23 -10.84 -25.59
C SER A 95 5.45 -11.92 -24.83
N TRP A 96 4.44 -12.48 -25.47
CA TRP A 96 3.67 -13.59 -24.94
C TRP A 96 4.54 -14.79 -24.54
N THR A 97 5.73 -14.89 -25.15
CA THR A 97 6.72 -15.93 -24.88
C THR A 97 7.28 -15.84 -23.46
N ILE A 98 7.32 -14.63 -22.86
CA ILE A 98 7.91 -14.42 -21.53
C ILE A 98 6.87 -14.61 -20.41
N GLN A 99 5.56 -14.51 -20.74
CA GLN A 99 4.50 -14.60 -19.71
C GLN A 99 4.52 -15.89 -18.88
N PRO A 100 4.72 -17.08 -19.46
CA PRO A 100 4.83 -18.31 -18.67
C PRO A 100 6.00 -18.25 -17.69
N LEU A 101 7.12 -17.64 -18.08
CA LEU A 101 8.30 -17.48 -17.24
C LEU A 101 8.00 -16.52 -16.07
N VAL A 102 7.33 -15.41 -16.32
CA VAL A 102 6.90 -14.46 -15.27
C VAL A 102 6.00 -15.16 -14.26
N PHE A 103 5.02 -15.93 -14.74
CA PHE A 103 4.13 -16.70 -13.88
C PHE A 103 4.87 -17.75 -13.06
N LEU A 104 5.76 -18.50 -13.70
CA LEU A 104 6.58 -19.50 -13.01
C LEU A 104 7.44 -18.86 -11.94
N THR A 105 8.08 -17.74 -12.24
CA THR A 105 8.90 -16.99 -11.28
C THR A 105 8.07 -16.55 -10.07
N MET A 106 6.87 -16.04 -10.30
CA MET A 106 5.95 -15.64 -9.22
C MET A 106 5.59 -16.84 -8.32
N VAL A 107 5.17 -17.96 -8.91
CA VAL A 107 4.78 -19.16 -8.14
C VAL A 107 5.95 -19.72 -7.36
N VAL A 108 7.11 -19.87 -8.00
CA VAL A 108 8.33 -20.42 -7.37
C VAL A 108 8.81 -19.50 -6.26
N SER A 109 8.79 -18.19 -6.47
CA SER A 109 9.23 -17.22 -5.44
C SER A 109 8.31 -17.23 -4.22
N VAL A 110 6.99 -17.29 -4.40
CA VAL A 110 6.04 -17.38 -3.27
C VAL A 110 6.26 -18.67 -2.49
N TRP A 111 6.44 -19.79 -3.19
CA TRP A 111 6.67 -21.07 -2.56
C TRP A 111 8.03 -21.12 -1.81
N GLY A 112 9.08 -20.63 -2.44
CA GLY A 112 10.40 -20.47 -1.82
C GLY A 112 10.39 -19.51 -0.64
N GLY A 113 9.69 -18.38 -0.75
CA GLY A 113 9.52 -17.42 0.34
C GLY A 113 8.80 -17.99 1.55
N LYS A 114 7.80 -18.85 1.32
CA LYS A 114 7.13 -19.59 2.39
C LYS A 114 8.10 -20.55 3.09
N TYR A 115 8.92 -21.27 2.32
CA TYR A 115 9.91 -22.20 2.87
C TYR A 115 11.00 -21.46 3.67
N LEU A 116 11.43 -20.29 3.19
CA LEU A 116 12.41 -19.43 3.86
C LEU A 116 11.81 -18.62 5.03
N LYS A 117 10.53 -18.80 5.33
CA LYS A 117 9.78 -18.08 6.38
C LYS A 117 9.89 -16.54 6.26
N ILE A 118 9.94 -16.02 5.04
CA ILE A 118 9.96 -14.58 4.77
C ILE A 118 8.62 -13.99 5.23
N PRO A 119 8.61 -12.94 6.05
CA PRO A 119 7.37 -12.26 6.43
C PRO A 119 6.69 -11.69 5.17
N ALA A 120 5.37 -11.76 5.11
CA ALA A 120 4.59 -11.37 3.93
C ALA A 120 5.09 -12.00 2.61
N HIS A 121 5.52 -13.28 2.65
CA HIS A 121 6.16 -13.98 1.53
C HIS A 121 5.38 -13.90 0.22
N SER A 122 4.04 -13.83 0.28
CA SER A 122 3.20 -13.70 -0.91
C SER A 122 3.42 -12.40 -1.69
N PHE A 123 3.94 -11.38 -1.03
CA PHE A 123 4.25 -10.07 -1.63
C PHE A 123 5.76 -9.84 -1.75
N MET A 124 6.52 -10.06 -0.66
CA MET A 124 7.95 -9.78 -0.62
C MET A 124 8.76 -10.71 -1.52
N ALA A 125 8.42 -11.99 -1.57
CA ALA A 125 9.22 -12.94 -2.33
C ALA A 125 9.16 -12.70 -3.85
N PRO A 126 8.00 -12.47 -4.49
CA PRO A 126 7.95 -12.09 -5.90
C PRO A 126 8.65 -10.76 -6.20
N LEU A 127 8.56 -9.79 -5.28
CA LEU A 127 9.22 -8.49 -5.43
C LEU A 127 10.74 -8.65 -5.44
N PHE A 128 11.31 -9.37 -4.48
CA PHE A 128 12.75 -9.65 -4.46
C PHE A 128 13.20 -10.51 -5.65
N ALA A 129 12.41 -11.50 -6.04
CA ALA A 129 12.74 -12.33 -7.19
C ALA A 129 12.76 -11.50 -8.49
N SER A 130 11.78 -10.63 -8.71
CA SER A 130 11.74 -9.75 -9.88
C SER A 130 12.89 -8.75 -9.88
N LEU A 131 13.23 -8.20 -8.71
CA LEU A 131 14.38 -7.29 -8.55
C LEU A 131 15.70 -7.99 -8.91
N ILE A 132 15.94 -9.19 -8.38
CA ILE A 132 17.15 -9.97 -8.65
C ILE A 132 17.24 -10.31 -10.14
N ILE A 133 16.15 -10.75 -10.76
CA ILE A 133 16.13 -11.09 -12.19
C ILE A 133 16.43 -9.85 -13.03
N ASN A 134 15.85 -8.71 -12.70
CA ASN A 134 16.11 -7.46 -13.40
C ASN A 134 17.59 -7.07 -13.29
N LEU A 135 18.18 -7.13 -12.08
CA LEU A 135 19.56 -6.73 -11.85
C LEU A 135 20.58 -7.67 -12.50
N VAL A 136 20.28 -8.98 -12.55
CA VAL A 136 21.23 -9.99 -13.04
C VAL A 136 21.13 -10.18 -14.55
N PHE A 137 19.91 -10.15 -15.09
CA PHE A 137 19.66 -10.48 -16.50
C PHE A 137 19.23 -9.28 -17.35
N ASP A 138 19.08 -8.09 -16.73
CA ASP A 138 18.56 -6.88 -17.38
C ASP A 138 17.22 -7.12 -18.11
N VAL A 139 16.39 -8.01 -17.54
CA VAL A 139 15.09 -8.39 -18.08
C VAL A 139 14.00 -7.81 -17.25
N GLN A 140 13.21 -6.91 -17.83
CA GLN A 140 12.03 -6.38 -17.18
C GLN A 140 10.88 -7.40 -17.26
N LEU A 141 10.55 -8.00 -16.12
CA LEU A 141 9.40 -8.88 -15.98
C LEU A 141 8.12 -8.05 -15.98
N ARG A 142 7.50 -7.89 -17.14
CA ARG A 142 6.22 -7.18 -17.27
C ARG A 142 5.09 -8.17 -17.48
N LEU A 143 3.99 -7.97 -16.76
CA LEU A 143 2.75 -8.70 -16.98
C LEU A 143 1.98 -8.07 -18.14
N THR A 144 1.26 -8.90 -18.91
CA THR A 144 0.32 -8.39 -19.91
C THR A 144 -0.82 -7.64 -19.24
N ASP A 145 -1.38 -6.66 -19.94
CA ASP A 145 -2.49 -5.85 -19.43
C ASP A 145 -3.71 -6.68 -19.06
N LEU A 146 -3.97 -7.72 -19.82
CA LEU A 146 -5.05 -8.64 -19.49
C LEU A 146 -4.87 -9.27 -18.11
N VAL A 147 -3.65 -9.71 -17.78
CA VAL A 147 -3.34 -10.29 -16.47
C VAL A 147 -3.42 -9.23 -15.37
N LEU A 148 -2.97 -7.99 -15.66
CA LEU A 148 -3.09 -6.88 -14.73
C LEU A 148 -4.56 -6.51 -14.45
N ILE A 149 -5.39 -6.41 -15.49
CA ILE A 149 -6.82 -6.12 -15.35
C ILE A 149 -7.53 -7.21 -14.54
N ILE A 150 -7.25 -8.49 -14.86
CA ILE A 150 -7.81 -9.62 -14.11
C ILE A 150 -7.34 -9.57 -12.64
N GLY A 151 -6.06 -9.32 -12.41
CA GLY A 151 -5.49 -9.18 -11.06
C GLY A 151 -6.16 -8.05 -10.27
N GLN A 152 -6.35 -6.88 -10.88
CA GLN A 152 -7.04 -5.75 -10.27
C GLN A 152 -8.51 -6.05 -9.98
N TYR A 153 -9.18 -6.80 -10.85
CA TYR A 153 -10.55 -7.25 -10.60
C TYR A 153 -10.64 -8.15 -9.36
N PHE A 154 -9.76 -9.15 -9.25
CA PHE A 154 -9.71 -10.00 -8.07
C PHE A 154 -9.31 -9.24 -6.80
N LEU A 155 -8.41 -8.28 -6.90
CA LEU A 155 -8.05 -7.40 -5.79
C LEU A 155 -9.25 -6.58 -5.34
N GLY A 156 -9.97 -5.96 -6.26
CA GLY A 156 -11.21 -5.23 -5.98
C GLY A 156 -12.27 -6.13 -5.33
N TRP A 157 -12.46 -7.34 -5.83
CA TRP A 157 -13.36 -8.35 -5.25
C TRP A 157 -12.95 -8.73 -3.82
N SER A 158 -11.66 -8.95 -3.60
CA SER A 158 -11.11 -9.27 -2.27
C SER A 158 -11.37 -8.14 -1.27
N ILE A 159 -11.17 -6.89 -1.69
CA ILE A 159 -11.48 -5.71 -0.86
C ILE A 159 -12.99 -5.64 -0.60
N ALA A 160 -13.82 -5.75 -1.63
CA ALA A 160 -15.27 -5.68 -1.51
C ALA A 160 -15.85 -6.76 -0.58
N SER A 161 -15.27 -7.95 -0.56
CA SER A 161 -15.70 -9.05 0.31
C SER A 161 -15.58 -8.72 1.81
N ARG A 162 -14.69 -7.81 2.18
CA ARG A 162 -14.46 -7.37 3.57
C ARG A 162 -15.58 -6.45 4.07
N PHE A 163 -16.37 -5.88 3.15
CA PHE A 163 -17.56 -5.06 3.48
C PHE A 163 -18.81 -5.90 3.77
N LYS A 164 -18.74 -7.23 3.60
CA LYS A 164 -19.88 -8.10 3.85
C LYS A 164 -20.28 -8.05 5.33
N GLY A 165 -21.54 -7.73 5.58
CA GLY A 165 -22.09 -7.65 6.95
C GLY A 165 -21.86 -6.30 7.64
N VAL A 166 -21.15 -5.36 7.02
CA VAL A 166 -20.98 -3.99 7.55
C VAL A 166 -22.08 -3.10 7.01
N SER A 167 -22.73 -2.31 7.88
CA SER A 167 -23.78 -1.41 7.47
C SER A 167 -23.24 -0.24 6.63
N LYS A 168 -24.02 0.26 5.68
CA LYS A 168 -23.64 1.42 4.86
C LYS A 168 -23.27 2.64 5.72
N ARG A 169 -23.96 2.85 6.83
CA ARG A 169 -23.68 3.95 7.76
C ARG A 169 -22.31 3.80 8.39
N GLU A 170 -21.96 2.60 8.82
CA GLU A 170 -20.66 2.30 9.42
C GLU A 170 -19.51 2.48 8.41
N VAL A 171 -19.70 2.02 7.16
CA VAL A 171 -18.72 2.25 6.08
C VAL A 171 -18.48 3.73 5.84
N ILE A 172 -19.55 4.55 5.75
CA ILE A 172 -19.44 5.99 5.54
C ILE A 172 -18.75 6.66 6.73
N GLU A 173 -19.05 6.23 7.94
CA GLU A 173 -18.42 6.76 9.15
C GLU A 173 -16.91 6.45 9.19
N ILE A 174 -16.53 5.22 8.92
CA ILE A 174 -15.13 4.82 8.83
C ILE A 174 -14.43 5.57 7.69
N LEU A 175 -15.08 5.72 6.53
CA LEU A 175 -14.54 6.47 5.40
C LEU A 175 -14.23 7.93 5.78
N LYS A 176 -15.13 8.61 6.47
CA LYS A 176 -14.88 9.97 6.97
C LYS A 176 -13.70 10.03 7.93
N GLN A 177 -13.64 9.08 8.86
CA GLN A 177 -12.55 9.00 9.85
C GLN A 177 -11.19 8.73 9.19
N VAL A 178 -11.15 7.84 8.20
CA VAL A 178 -9.93 7.53 7.42
C VAL A 178 -9.55 8.73 6.53
N PHE A 179 -10.51 9.42 5.94
CA PHE A 179 -10.25 10.60 5.13
C PHE A 179 -9.58 11.71 5.97
N VAL A 180 -10.11 11.99 7.17
CA VAL A 180 -9.45 12.93 8.10
C VAL A 180 -8.07 12.45 8.50
N LEU A 181 -7.89 11.16 8.74
CA LEU A 181 -6.59 10.57 9.03
C LEU A 181 -5.59 10.81 7.89
N LEU A 182 -6.02 10.66 6.64
CA LEU A 182 -5.17 10.96 5.48
C LEU A 182 -4.81 12.44 5.40
N LEU A 183 -5.77 13.33 5.67
CA LEU A 183 -5.49 14.76 5.72
C LEU A 183 -4.48 15.12 6.83
N LEU A 184 -4.50 14.42 7.95
CA LEU A 184 -3.50 14.57 9.02
C LEU A 184 -2.11 14.06 8.61
N PHE A 185 -2.03 13.10 7.71
CA PHE A 185 -0.76 12.57 7.21
C PHE A 185 -0.11 13.48 6.15
N LEU A 186 -0.89 14.25 5.40
CA LEU A 186 -0.37 15.16 4.37
C LEU A 186 0.71 16.13 4.88
N PRO A 187 0.50 16.89 5.99
CA PRO A 187 1.52 17.80 6.48
C PRO A 187 2.76 17.06 7.01
N ILE A 188 2.60 15.86 7.57
CA ILE A 188 3.72 15.04 8.02
C ILE A 188 4.55 14.58 6.83
N TRP A 189 3.88 14.15 5.76
CA TRP A 189 4.53 13.74 4.51
C TRP A 189 5.21 14.92 3.82
N GLY A 190 4.55 16.07 3.73
CA GLY A 190 5.12 17.29 3.18
C GLY A 190 6.35 17.78 3.97
N ALA A 191 6.28 17.77 5.30
CA ALA A 191 7.42 18.11 6.15
C ALA A 191 8.57 17.12 5.96
N MET A 192 8.28 15.84 5.83
CA MET A 192 9.31 14.82 5.56
C MET A 192 9.95 15.00 4.19
N ALA A 193 9.15 15.29 3.15
CA ALA A 193 9.68 15.55 1.81
C ALA A 193 10.62 16.76 1.79
N LEU A 194 10.23 17.85 2.47
CA LEU A 194 11.08 19.04 2.61
C LEU A 194 12.36 18.78 3.41
N LEU A 195 12.29 17.97 4.45
CA LEU A 195 13.47 17.58 5.22
C LEU A 195 14.42 16.71 4.37
N LEU A 196 13.89 15.77 3.63
CA LEU A 196 14.70 14.92 2.74
C LEU A 196 15.34 15.75 1.62
N ASP A 197 14.62 16.68 1.01
CA ASP A 197 15.15 17.61 0.01
C ASP A 197 16.30 18.46 0.58
N HIS A 198 16.18 18.89 1.82
CA HIS A 198 17.21 19.72 2.47
C HIS A 198 18.47 18.94 2.88
N PHE A 199 18.33 17.66 3.24
CA PHE A 199 19.42 16.82 3.72
C PHE A 199 19.97 15.85 2.67
N THR A 200 19.31 15.70 1.54
CA THR A 200 19.73 14.83 0.44
C THR A 200 19.62 15.62 -0.87
N ASP A 201 20.58 15.46 -1.77
CA ASP A 201 20.54 16.06 -3.13
C ASP A 201 19.50 15.35 -4.04
N ILE A 202 18.43 14.82 -3.47
CA ILE A 202 17.35 14.14 -4.20
C ILE A 202 16.29 15.18 -4.51
N ASP A 203 16.07 15.43 -5.79
CA ASP A 203 15.08 16.40 -6.27
C ASP A 203 13.67 16.07 -5.75
N LEU A 204 12.97 17.10 -5.27
CA LEU A 204 11.61 17.06 -4.72
C LEU A 204 10.63 16.33 -5.65
N THR A 205 10.79 16.49 -6.96
CA THR A 205 9.97 15.79 -7.96
C THR A 205 10.14 14.28 -7.91
N SER A 206 11.34 13.80 -7.65
CA SER A 206 11.64 12.38 -7.49
C SER A 206 11.08 11.80 -6.19
N ILE A 207 11.00 12.61 -5.12
CA ILE A 207 10.43 12.19 -3.83
C ILE A 207 8.90 12.12 -3.89
N ILE A 208 8.28 13.00 -4.68
CA ILE A 208 6.81 13.10 -4.78
C ILE A 208 6.23 12.06 -5.76
N LEU A 209 6.96 11.75 -6.82
CA LEU A 209 6.49 10.91 -7.94
C LEU A 209 7.08 9.48 -7.94
N GLY A 210 8.13 9.20 -7.17
CA GLY A 210 8.74 7.87 -7.05
C GLY A 210 8.07 7.03 -6.02
#